data_47f299d444e6c7cb2981514f2153daf7
#
_entry.id   47f299d444e6c7cb2981514f2153daf7
#
_cell.length_a   1.000
_cell.length_b   1.000
_cell.length_c   1.000
_cell.angle_alpha   90.00
_cell.angle_beta   90.00
_cell.angle_gamma   90.00
#
_symmetry.space_group_name_H-M   'P 1'
#
loop_
_entity.id
_entity.type
_entity.pdbx_description
1 polymer ?
#
loop_
_entity_poly.entity_id
_entity_poly.type
_entity_poly.pdbx_seq_one_letter_code
_entity_poly.pdbx_strand_id
1 'polypeptide(L)'
;MRIPDTERRSFYLRLIYALCLCGATWTHLQVALVHGLWWDYGGAAPLTRIYWTSLLFIDPLTALLLLLSPRAGLILCVAVIVTDVVHNSWFAFHHPIRLDLYLSQIVFLLFVMFTIRTAWRGAVRRSVALRTVD
;
A
#
# COMPACT_ATOMS: atom_id res chain seq x y z
N MET A 1 -16.10 -5.61 -27.52
CA MET A 1 -16.80 -5.32 -26.25
C MET A 1 -16.04 -4.18 -25.53
N ARG A 2 -16.68 -3.02 -25.32
CA ARG A 2 -15.98 -1.90 -24.65
C ARG A 2 -16.04 -2.11 -23.12
N ILE A 3 -14.87 -2.10 -22.48
CA ILE A 3 -14.80 -2.14 -21.01
C ILE A 3 -15.50 -0.88 -20.46
N PRO A 4 -16.43 -1.01 -19.50
CA PRO A 4 -17.11 0.12 -18.90
C PRO A 4 -16.11 1.11 -18.30
N ASP A 5 -16.36 2.41 -18.45
CA ASP A 5 -15.45 3.47 -17.96
C ASP A 5 -15.11 3.34 -16.48
N THR A 6 -16.04 2.86 -15.66
CA THR A 6 -15.84 2.64 -14.23
C THR A 6 -14.80 1.53 -13.95
N GLU A 7 -14.82 0.45 -14.73
CA GLU A 7 -13.84 -0.64 -14.58
C GLU A 7 -12.44 -0.20 -15.03
N ARG A 8 -12.37 0.54 -16.14
CA ARG A 8 -11.12 1.11 -16.64
C ARG A 8 -10.50 2.07 -15.63
N ARG A 9 -11.30 3.00 -15.08
CA ARG A 9 -10.84 3.92 -14.01
C ARG A 9 -10.37 3.18 -12.77
N SER A 10 -11.11 2.17 -12.32
CA SER A 10 -10.74 1.33 -11.20
C SER A 10 -9.40 0.61 -11.44
N PHE A 11 -9.18 0.10 -12.65
CA PHE A 11 -7.92 -0.56 -13.00
C PHE A 11 -6.73 0.41 -12.91
N TYR A 12 -6.85 1.61 -13.48
CA TYR A 12 -5.76 2.59 -13.42
C TYR A 12 -5.48 3.06 -11.98
N LEU A 13 -6.51 3.27 -11.16
CA LEU A 13 -6.32 3.63 -9.76
C LEU A 13 -5.55 2.53 -9.00
N ARG A 14 -5.93 1.27 -9.18
CA ARG A 14 -5.23 0.13 -8.56
C ARG A 14 -3.80 -0.03 -9.07
N LEU A 15 -3.56 0.26 -10.34
CA LEU A 15 -2.22 0.27 -10.91
C LEU A 15 -1.35 1.37 -10.27
N ILE A 16 -1.89 2.57 -10.09
CA ILE A 16 -1.19 3.67 -9.40
C ILE A 16 -0.90 3.27 -7.94
N TYR A 17 -1.86 2.69 -7.21
CA TYR A 17 -1.62 2.19 -5.85
C TYR A 17 -0.51 1.13 -5.81
N ALA A 18 -0.53 0.18 -6.73
CA ALA A 18 0.49 -0.85 -6.82
C ALA A 18 1.88 -0.25 -7.10
N LEU A 19 1.99 0.75 -7.98
CA LEU A 19 3.25 1.44 -8.24
C LEU A 19 3.77 2.21 -7.01
N CYS A 20 2.89 2.87 -6.26
CA CYS A 20 3.27 3.53 -4.99
C CYS A 20 3.80 2.51 -3.97
N LEU A 21 3.13 1.36 -3.82
CA LEU A 21 3.57 0.29 -2.93
C LEU A 21 4.89 -0.35 -3.39
N CYS A 22 5.12 -0.50 -4.68
CA CYS A 22 6.42 -0.92 -5.20
C CYS A 22 7.53 0.08 -4.86
N GLY A 23 7.24 1.38 -4.91
CA GLY A 23 8.16 2.43 -4.44
C GLY A 23 8.47 2.31 -2.94
N ALA A 24 7.46 2.06 -2.10
CA ALA A 24 7.65 1.79 -0.67
C ALA A 24 8.48 0.53 -0.45
N THR A 25 8.16 -0.57 -1.13
CA THR A 25 8.96 -1.81 -1.11
C THR A 25 10.43 -1.54 -1.43
N TRP A 26 10.70 -0.70 -2.43
CA TRP A 26 12.07 -0.35 -2.81
C TRP A 26 12.82 0.33 -1.66
N THR A 27 12.19 1.26 -0.93
CA THR A 27 12.83 1.91 0.23
C THR A 27 13.13 0.92 1.35
N HIS A 28 12.22 0.01 1.67
CA HIS A 28 12.45 -1.05 2.65
C HIS A 28 13.52 -2.05 2.19
N LEU A 29 13.55 -2.37 0.90
CA LEU A 29 14.59 -3.25 0.33
C LEU A 29 15.98 -2.62 0.43
N GLN A 30 16.13 -1.33 0.11
CA GLN A 30 17.40 -0.63 0.27
C GLN A 30 17.93 -0.69 1.71
N VAL A 31 17.04 -0.48 2.70
CA VAL A 31 17.40 -0.60 4.12
C VAL A 31 17.87 -2.02 4.44
N ALA A 32 17.12 -3.03 3.98
CA ALA A 32 17.46 -4.43 4.22
C ALA A 32 18.78 -4.86 3.55
N LEU A 33 19.07 -4.34 2.36
CA LEU A 33 20.33 -4.64 1.65
C LEU A 33 21.55 -4.00 2.31
N VAL A 34 21.39 -2.79 2.88
CA VAL A 34 22.51 -2.07 3.52
C VAL A 34 22.76 -2.56 4.94
N HIS A 35 21.72 -2.81 5.72
CA HIS A 35 21.79 -3.06 7.16
C HIS A 35 21.39 -4.49 7.56
N GLY A 36 20.84 -5.27 6.64
CA GLY A 36 20.28 -6.60 6.93
C GLY A 36 18.85 -6.55 7.45
N LEU A 37 18.17 -7.71 7.41
CA LEU A 37 16.75 -7.84 7.81
C LEU A 37 16.52 -7.62 9.33
N TRP A 38 17.53 -7.81 10.14
CA TRP A 38 17.44 -7.71 11.61
C TRP A 38 17.99 -6.39 12.15
N TRP A 39 18.12 -5.40 11.31
CA TRP A 39 18.58 -4.08 11.71
C TRP A 39 17.68 -3.46 12.78
N ASP A 40 18.27 -2.78 13.74
CA ASP A 40 17.56 -2.18 14.87
C ASP A 40 16.99 -0.78 14.59
N TYR A 41 17.18 -0.26 13.37
CA TYR A 41 16.73 1.07 12.95
C TYR A 41 17.21 2.20 13.90
N GLY A 42 18.46 2.09 14.39
CA GLY A 42 19.03 3.07 15.30
C GLY A 42 18.48 3.01 16.72
N GLY A 43 18.14 1.81 17.19
CA GLY A 43 17.61 1.59 18.56
C GLY A 43 16.08 1.69 18.65
N ALA A 44 15.36 1.54 17.53
CA ALA A 44 13.90 1.51 17.55
C ALA A 44 13.34 0.35 18.39
N ALA A 45 12.17 0.55 18.99
CA ALA A 45 11.48 -0.48 19.76
C ALA A 45 11.25 -1.76 18.92
N PRO A 46 11.27 -2.96 19.53
CA PRO A 46 11.13 -4.23 18.81
C PRO A 46 9.88 -4.30 17.91
N LEU A 47 8.75 -3.76 18.36
CA LEU A 47 7.53 -3.72 17.59
C LEU A 47 7.67 -2.87 16.30
N THR A 48 8.33 -1.72 16.39
CA THR A 48 8.63 -0.86 15.24
C THR A 48 9.52 -1.56 14.21
N ARG A 49 10.55 -2.26 14.71
CA ARG A 49 11.47 -3.03 13.86
C ARG A 49 10.75 -4.13 13.10
N ILE A 50 9.94 -4.92 13.80
CA ILE A 50 9.12 -5.98 13.19
C ILE A 50 8.15 -5.38 12.16
N TYR A 51 7.48 -4.30 12.52
CA TYR A 51 6.52 -3.63 11.64
C TYR A 51 7.19 -3.17 10.33
N TRP A 52 8.24 -2.37 10.39
CA TRP A 52 8.92 -1.86 9.19
C TRP A 52 9.57 -2.96 8.35
N THR A 53 10.14 -3.99 8.99
CA THR A 53 10.68 -5.14 8.25
C THR A 53 9.58 -5.94 7.57
N SER A 54 8.38 -6.04 8.18
CA SER A 54 7.25 -6.75 7.58
C SER A 54 6.71 -6.07 6.31
N LEU A 55 6.82 -4.73 6.21
CA LEU A 55 6.37 -3.98 5.04
C LEU A 55 7.16 -4.36 3.77
N LEU A 56 8.41 -4.81 3.90
CA LEU A 56 9.18 -5.37 2.78
C LEU A 56 8.44 -6.50 2.05
N PHE A 57 7.60 -7.25 2.76
CA PHE A 57 6.83 -8.39 2.23
C PHE A 57 5.35 -8.03 2.00
N ILE A 58 4.77 -7.22 2.89
CA ILE A 58 3.34 -6.86 2.84
C ILE A 58 3.05 -5.91 1.67
N ASP A 59 3.91 -4.93 1.40
CA ASP A 59 3.71 -3.98 0.30
C ASP A 59 3.69 -4.65 -1.07
N PRO A 60 4.68 -5.49 -1.45
CA PRO A 60 4.62 -6.17 -2.75
C PRO A 60 3.49 -7.20 -2.83
N LEU A 61 3.13 -7.87 -1.72
CA LEU A 61 1.94 -8.72 -1.67
C LEU A 61 0.67 -7.91 -1.94
N THR A 62 0.54 -6.74 -1.32
CA THR A 62 -0.59 -5.83 -1.53
C THR A 62 -0.66 -5.35 -2.97
N ALA A 63 0.48 -4.95 -3.56
CA ALA A 63 0.58 -4.56 -4.96
C ALA A 63 0.13 -5.68 -5.90
N LEU A 64 0.54 -6.91 -5.63
CA LEU A 64 0.12 -8.08 -6.40
C LEU A 64 -1.38 -8.34 -6.28
N LEU A 65 -1.92 -8.29 -5.05
CA LEU A 65 -3.35 -8.51 -4.79
C LEU A 65 -4.22 -7.42 -5.45
N LEU A 66 -3.78 -6.18 -5.53
CA LEU A 66 -4.50 -5.10 -6.24
C LEU A 66 -4.75 -5.46 -7.71
N LEU A 67 -3.89 -6.26 -8.33
CA LEU A 67 -4.02 -6.69 -9.72
C LEU A 67 -4.76 -8.03 -9.86
N LEU A 68 -4.46 -9.02 -9.02
CA LEU A 68 -4.99 -10.38 -9.11
C LEU A 68 -6.33 -10.55 -8.38
N SER A 69 -6.46 -9.98 -7.19
CA SER A 69 -7.65 -10.05 -6.34
C SER A 69 -8.06 -8.64 -5.87
N PRO A 70 -8.69 -7.83 -6.74
CA PRO A 70 -8.88 -6.41 -6.51
C PRO A 70 -9.52 -6.02 -5.19
N ARG A 71 -10.50 -6.80 -4.71
CA ARG A 71 -11.17 -6.52 -3.42
C ARG A 71 -10.23 -6.71 -2.23
N ALA A 72 -9.53 -7.86 -2.19
CA ALA A 72 -8.57 -8.15 -1.14
C ALA A 72 -7.41 -7.15 -1.16
N GLY A 73 -6.90 -6.84 -2.36
CA GLY A 73 -5.84 -5.84 -2.54
C GLY A 73 -6.26 -4.44 -2.06
N LEU A 74 -7.49 -4.00 -2.34
CA LEU A 74 -7.99 -2.69 -1.87
C LEU A 74 -8.15 -2.64 -0.36
N ILE A 75 -8.67 -3.71 0.27
CA ILE A 75 -8.80 -3.79 1.73
C ILE A 75 -7.40 -3.73 2.37
N LEU A 76 -6.48 -4.54 1.88
CA LEU A 76 -5.12 -4.58 2.42
C LEU A 76 -4.38 -3.27 2.18
N CYS A 77 -4.54 -2.64 1.01
CA CYS A 77 -3.94 -1.33 0.70
C CYS A 77 -4.39 -0.24 1.69
N VAL A 78 -5.69 -0.16 1.98
CA VAL A 78 -6.20 0.79 2.99
C VAL A 78 -5.63 0.47 4.37
N ALA A 79 -5.63 -0.80 4.78
CA ALA A 79 -5.09 -1.19 6.08
C ALA A 79 -3.61 -0.83 6.20
N VAL A 80 -2.80 -1.15 5.20
CA VAL A 80 -1.35 -0.84 5.18
C VAL A 80 -1.11 0.66 5.27
N ILE A 81 -1.69 1.47 4.38
CA ILE A 81 -1.38 2.90 4.37
C ILE A 81 -1.88 3.63 5.62
N VAL A 82 -3.02 3.23 6.18
CA VAL A 82 -3.54 3.81 7.43
C VAL A 82 -2.62 3.45 8.59
N THR A 83 -2.26 2.17 8.75
CA THR A 83 -1.37 1.74 9.83
C THR A 83 0.03 2.35 9.69
N ASP A 84 0.52 2.49 8.47
CA ASP A 84 1.83 3.08 8.19
C ASP A 84 1.87 4.57 8.58
N VAL A 85 0.89 5.35 8.16
CA VAL A 85 0.81 6.77 8.57
C VAL A 85 0.61 6.92 10.07
N VAL A 86 -0.25 6.12 10.70
CA VAL A 86 -0.46 6.16 12.16
C VAL A 86 0.81 5.81 12.92
N HIS A 87 1.48 4.71 12.54
CA HIS A 87 2.71 4.27 13.18
C HIS A 87 3.85 5.28 13.01
N ASN A 88 4.05 5.78 11.80
CA ASN A 88 5.11 6.75 11.52
C ASN A 88 4.82 8.13 12.12
N SER A 89 3.54 8.53 12.25
CA SER A 89 3.15 9.74 13.00
C SER A 89 3.51 9.60 14.48
N TRP A 90 3.16 8.45 15.10
CA TRP A 90 3.53 8.19 16.49
C TRP A 90 5.05 8.19 16.67
N PHE A 91 5.81 7.55 15.77
CA PHE A 91 7.26 7.52 15.82
C PHE A 91 7.87 8.93 15.67
N ALA A 92 7.32 9.76 14.78
CA ALA A 92 7.76 11.13 14.51
C ALA A 92 7.64 12.07 15.72
N PHE A 93 6.71 11.81 16.64
CA PHE A 93 6.61 12.58 17.89
C PHE A 93 7.76 12.34 18.85
N HIS A 94 8.48 11.23 18.73
CA HIS A 94 9.50 10.80 19.67
C HIS A 94 10.91 10.75 19.08
N HIS A 95 11.00 10.71 17.73
CA HIS A 95 12.26 10.50 17.02
C HIS A 95 12.32 11.35 15.73
N PRO A 96 13.51 11.78 15.29
CA PRO A 96 13.67 12.40 13.99
C PRO A 96 13.36 11.39 12.89
N ILE A 97 12.63 11.83 11.86
CA ILE A 97 12.23 11.00 10.73
C ILE A 97 12.68 11.60 9.39
N ARG A 98 12.70 10.79 8.36
CA ARG A 98 12.81 11.22 6.95
C ARG A 98 11.51 11.90 6.53
N LEU A 99 11.50 13.24 6.56
CA LEU A 99 10.31 14.03 6.28
C LEU A 99 9.76 13.82 4.86
N ASP A 100 10.65 13.64 3.89
CA ASP A 100 10.29 13.35 2.49
C ASP A 100 9.50 12.04 2.35
N LEU A 101 9.93 10.98 3.02
CA LEU A 101 9.22 9.70 3.02
C LEU A 101 7.89 9.80 3.76
N TYR A 102 7.87 10.46 4.91
CA TYR A 102 6.65 10.64 5.70
C TYR A 102 5.59 11.44 4.95
N LEU A 103 5.96 12.55 4.31
CA LEU A 103 5.03 13.35 3.50
C LEU A 103 4.50 12.56 2.30
N SER A 104 5.32 11.74 1.65
CA SER A 104 4.87 10.89 0.54
C SER A 104 3.81 9.88 0.97
N GLN A 105 3.91 9.32 2.19
CA GLN A 105 2.90 8.43 2.76
C GLN A 105 1.58 9.15 3.05
N ILE A 106 1.65 10.38 3.60
CA ILE A 106 0.45 11.20 3.83
C ILE A 106 -0.25 11.51 2.51
N VAL A 107 0.50 11.92 1.48
CA VAL A 107 -0.04 12.19 0.15
C VAL A 107 -0.70 10.93 -0.44
N PHE A 108 -0.04 9.78 -0.29
CA PHE A 108 -0.60 8.51 -0.76
C PHE A 108 -1.87 8.13 0.01
N LEU A 109 -1.89 8.29 1.33
CA LEU A 109 -3.11 8.07 2.13
C LEU A 109 -4.26 8.94 1.65
N LEU A 110 -4.05 10.25 1.48
CA LEU A 110 -5.07 11.17 1.00
C LEU A 110 -5.57 10.77 -0.39
N PHE A 111 -4.66 10.43 -1.31
CA PHE A 111 -5.03 9.96 -2.64
C PHE A 111 -5.90 8.70 -2.60
N VAL A 112 -5.52 7.71 -1.78
CA VAL A 112 -6.33 6.50 -1.57
C VAL A 112 -7.70 6.85 -1.01
N MET A 113 -7.78 7.67 0.04
CA MET A 113 -9.05 8.05 0.67
C MET A 113 -10.01 8.74 -0.30
N PHE A 114 -9.51 9.63 -1.16
CA PHE A 114 -10.35 10.31 -2.16
C PHE A 114 -10.80 9.40 -3.31
N THR A 115 -10.04 8.37 -3.65
CA THR A 115 -10.28 7.57 -4.85
C THR A 115 -10.77 6.15 -4.58
N ILE A 116 -10.72 5.67 -3.32
CA ILE A 116 -11.04 4.29 -2.94
C ILE A 116 -12.46 3.87 -3.35
N ARG A 117 -13.44 4.77 -3.25
CA ARG A 117 -14.83 4.46 -3.66
C ARG A 117 -14.93 4.12 -5.15
N THR A 118 -14.20 4.86 -5.99
CA THR A 118 -14.15 4.61 -7.44
C THR A 118 -13.45 3.30 -7.75
N ALA A 119 -12.30 3.06 -7.11
CA ALA A 119 -11.55 1.82 -7.25
C ALA A 119 -12.39 0.60 -6.83
N TRP A 120 -13.11 0.70 -5.71
CA TRP A 120 -13.96 -0.37 -5.18
C TRP A 120 -15.14 -0.70 -6.09
N ARG A 121 -15.87 0.33 -6.56
CA ARG A 121 -17.05 0.13 -7.44
C ARG A 121 -16.70 -0.63 -8.72
N GLY A 122 -15.59 -0.32 -9.36
CA GLY A 122 -15.14 -1.03 -10.55
C GLY A 122 -14.66 -2.46 -10.26
N ALA A 123 -14.02 -2.70 -9.09
CA ALA A 123 -13.60 -4.03 -8.66
C ALA A 123 -14.79 -4.96 -8.39
N VAL A 124 -15.89 -4.44 -7.84
CA VAL A 124 -17.14 -5.21 -7.58
C VAL A 124 -17.82 -5.58 -8.90
N ARG A 125 -17.96 -4.66 -9.84
CA ARG A 125 -18.59 -4.93 -11.15
C ARG A 125 -17.89 -6.04 -11.90
N ARG A 126 -16.56 -6.02 -11.97
CA ARG A 126 -15.79 -7.07 -12.63
C ARG A 126 -16.05 -8.46 -12.03
N SER A 127 -16.13 -8.59 -10.72
CA SER A 127 -16.36 -9.90 -10.07
C SER A 127 -17.78 -10.42 -10.27
N VAL A 128 -18.77 -9.55 -10.44
CA VAL A 128 -20.15 -9.98 -10.78
C VAL A 128 -20.20 -10.47 -12.22
N ALA A 129 -19.60 -9.75 -13.17
CA ALA A 129 -19.57 -10.14 -14.58
C ALA A 129 -18.91 -11.51 -14.81
N LEU A 130 -17.86 -11.85 -14.06
CA LEU A 130 -17.21 -13.16 -14.17
C LEU A 130 -18.09 -14.30 -13.66
N ARG A 131 -18.94 -14.08 -12.64
CA ARG A 131 -19.82 -15.10 -12.06
C ARG A 131 -21.07 -15.40 -12.90
N THR A 132 -21.42 -14.54 -13.84
CA THR A 132 -22.60 -14.72 -14.71
C THR A 132 -22.27 -15.44 -16.01
N VAL A 133 -21.02 -15.79 -16.25
CA VAL A 133 -20.55 -16.50 -17.45
C VAL A 133 -20.34 -18.01 -17.18
N ASP A 134 -20.31 -18.42 -15.89
CA ASP A 134 -20.29 -19.80 -15.45
C ASP A 134 -21.73 -20.32 -15.20
#